data_3526ed742862095c0b9526259d3f6fb8
#
_entry.id   3526ed742862095c0b9526259d3f6fb8
#
_cell.length_a   1.000
_cell.length_b   1.000
_cell.length_c   1.000
_cell.angle_alpha   90.00
_cell.angle_beta   90.00
_cell.angle_gamma   90.00
#
_symmetry.space_group_name_H-M   'P 1'
#
loop_
_entity.id
_entity.type
_entity.pdbx_description
1 polymer ?
#
loop_
_entity_poly.entity_id
_entity_poly.type
_entity_poly.pdbx_seq_one_letter_code
_entity_poly.pdbx_strand_id
1 'polypeptide(L)'
;MDGVGGYAGWRWIFILEGLLTVVVAFIAPFAIYDSPEKATFLTKEEREWVIWSMRNQAKIGQSAPEDEAVHAKESSKFRSKYVWDALTDWQIYVGLFMYWGITCPLYGVSFFLPSIIKSLGYTSSTAQLLTVPIYITAAIVAVGGAWLSDRRRQRSPFILFFMSLIAIGFIIVIASSGRGVPGVVYFGVFLAVVGIYPAFPGNVTWLSVNLAGDYKRAAGMAIHIGVGNLSGAMASNFYREQDAPKYILGHALELGFCVAGIIAAVILRLGYQRINRKRDRMDVSRFDPVEAARLGDRAPNFRYML
;
A
#
# COMPACT_ATOMS: atom_id res chain seq x y z
N MET A 1 -4.38 -6.35 -33.26
CA MET A 1 -4.27 -5.04 -33.95
C MET A 1 -2.88 -4.82 -34.59
N ASP A 2 -2.05 -5.84 -34.68
CA ASP A 2 -0.76 -5.72 -35.34
C ASP A 2 -0.96 -5.49 -36.85
N GLY A 3 -0.23 -4.52 -37.42
CA GLY A 3 -0.36 -4.12 -38.81
C GLY A 3 -1.51 -3.15 -39.15
N VAL A 4 -2.46 -2.93 -38.28
CA VAL A 4 -3.56 -1.97 -38.50
C VAL A 4 -3.02 -0.55 -38.56
N GLY A 5 -3.32 0.18 -39.63
CA GLY A 5 -2.80 1.52 -39.89
C GLY A 5 -1.27 1.61 -40.00
N GLY A 6 -0.59 0.47 -40.29
CA GLY A 6 0.88 0.43 -40.37
C GLY A 6 1.61 0.43 -39.03
N TYR A 7 0.89 0.35 -37.92
CA TYR A 7 1.48 0.33 -36.59
C TYR A 7 1.67 -1.08 -36.03
N ALA A 8 2.77 -1.30 -35.34
CA ALA A 8 2.99 -2.52 -34.56
C ALA A 8 1.97 -2.63 -33.39
N GLY A 9 1.55 -3.86 -33.07
CA GLY A 9 0.48 -4.14 -32.11
C GLY A 9 0.67 -3.46 -30.72
N TRP A 10 1.91 -3.38 -30.23
CA TRP A 10 2.22 -2.72 -28.95
C TRP A 10 1.87 -1.23 -28.94
N ARG A 11 1.96 -0.51 -30.07
CA ARG A 11 1.60 0.90 -30.16
C ARG A 11 0.12 1.14 -29.93
N TRP A 12 -0.73 0.20 -30.36
CA TRP A 12 -2.16 0.28 -30.16
C TRP A 12 -2.57 0.18 -28.69
N ILE A 13 -1.81 -0.55 -27.86
CA ILE A 13 -2.05 -0.62 -26.42
C ILE A 13 -1.96 0.80 -25.84
N PHE A 14 -0.86 1.51 -26.09
CA PHE A 14 -0.67 2.87 -25.58
C PHE A 14 -1.66 3.88 -26.17
N ILE A 15 -2.00 3.75 -27.46
CA ILE A 15 -2.97 4.63 -28.12
C ILE A 15 -4.35 4.47 -27.48
N LEU A 16 -4.83 3.24 -27.30
CA LEU A 16 -6.16 2.98 -26.75
C LEU A 16 -6.26 3.35 -25.26
N GLU A 17 -5.28 2.98 -24.46
CA GLU A 17 -5.23 3.33 -23.04
C GLU A 17 -5.09 4.84 -22.84
N GLY A 18 -4.22 5.49 -23.62
CA GLY A 18 -4.04 6.93 -23.58
C GLY A 18 -5.31 7.67 -24.00
N LEU A 19 -5.98 7.23 -25.07
CA LEU A 19 -7.24 7.84 -25.52
C LEU A 19 -8.35 7.66 -24.48
N LEU A 20 -8.46 6.48 -23.88
CA LEU A 20 -9.42 6.24 -22.79
C LEU A 20 -9.14 7.17 -21.59
N THR A 21 -7.88 7.32 -21.22
CA THR A 21 -7.48 8.22 -20.13
C THR A 21 -7.87 9.68 -20.43
N VAL A 22 -7.64 10.14 -21.66
CA VAL A 22 -8.04 11.48 -22.10
C VAL A 22 -9.56 11.65 -22.03
N VAL A 23 -10.33 10.69 -22.51
CA VAL A 23 -11.81 10.73 -22.44
C VAL A 23 -12.27 10.81 -20.97
N VAL A 24 -11.74 9.97 -20.09
CA VAL A 24 -12.06 9.99 -18.67
C VAL A 24 -11.67 11.34 -18.03
N ALA A 25 -10.50 11.89 -18.38
CA ALA A 25 -10.06 13.18 -17.88
C ALA A 25 -11.00 14.34 -18.28
N PHE A 26 -11.59 14.28 -19.47
CA PHE A 26 -12.60 15.27 -19.89
C PHE A 26 -13.93 15.10 -19.14
N ILE A 27 -14.31 13.87 -18.77
CA ILE A 27 -15.55 13.60 -18.03
C ILE A 27 -15.39 13.92 -16.53
N ALA A 28 -14.19 13.73 -15.97
CA ALA A 28 -13.93 13.85 -14.55
C ALA A 28 -14.39 15.18 -13.91
N PRO A 29 -14.15 16.38 -14.51
CA PRO A 29 -14.59 17.64 -13.93
C PRO A 29 -16.12 17.78 -13.78
N PHE A 30 -16.88 17.02 -14.57
CA PHE A 30 -18.34 17.02 -14.52
C PHE A 30 -18.91 15.94 -13.60
N ALA A 31 -18.13 14.88 -13.35
CA ALA A 31 -18.56 13.73 -12.55
C ALA A 31 -18.05 13.77 -11.10
N ILE A 32 -16.93 14.45 -10.84
CA ILE A 32 -16.28 14.49 -9.53
C ILE A 32 -16.65 15.78 -8.81
N TYR A 33 -17.15 15.68 -7.59
CA TYR A 33 -17.45 16.82 -6.74
C TYR A 33 -16.22 17.21 -5.91
N ASP A 34 -15.95 18.50 -5.79
CA ASP A 34 -14.82 19.04 -5.02
C ASP A 34 -14.92 18.77 -3.52
N SER A 35 -16.14 18.69 -3.00
CA SER A 35 -16.40 18.53 -1.57
C SER A 35 -17.74 17.84 -1.31
N PRO A 36 -17.91 17.17 -0.16
CA PRO A 36 -19.17 16.54 0.22
C PRO A 36 -20.35 17.54 0.29
N GLU A 37 -20.08 18.80 0.63
CA GLU A 37 -21.09 19.86 0.69
C GLU A 37 -21.77 20.12 -0.66
N LYS A 38 -20.99 19.95 -1.74
CA LYS A 38 -21.46 20.18 -3.12
C LYS A 38 -22.03 18.91 -3.78
N ALA A 39 -21.86 17.74 -3.17
CA ALA A 39 -22.28 16.46 -3.73
C ALA A 39 -23.81 16.37 -3.81
N THR A 40 -24.36 16.41 -5.04
CA THR A 40 -25.82 16.40 -5.28
C THR A 40 -26.44 15.01 -5.18
N PHE A 41 -25.63 13.95 -5.27
CA PHE A 41 -26.09 12.55 -5.15
C PHE A 41 -26.31 12.11 -3.70
N LEU A 42 -25.83 12.90 -2.71
CA LEU A 42 -26.03 12.62 -1.30
C LEU A 42 -27.32 13.30 -0.83
N THR A 43 -28.12 12.59 -0.05
CA THR A 43 -29.23 13.19 0.73
C THR A 43 -28.65 14.15 1.77
N LYS A 44 -29.53 15.01 2.32
CA LYS A 44 -29.09 15.98 3.34
C LYS A 44 -28.49 15.29 4.57
N GLU A 45 -29.13 14.21 5.03
CA GLU A 45 -28.70 13.43 6.20
C GLU A 45 -27.37 12.71 5.94
N GLU A 46 -27.22 12.08 4.77
CA GLU A 46 -25.95 11.43 4.38
C GLU A 46 -24.80 12.44 4.28
N ARG A 47 -25.08 13.62 3.72
CA ARG A 47 -24.10 14.70 3.61
C ARG A 47 -23.64 15.19 4.98
N GLU A 48 -24.57 15.46 5.88
CA GLU A 48 -24.26 15.84 7.27
C GLU A 48 -23.46 14.76 7.98
N TRP A 49 -23.83 13.48 7.79
CA TRP A 49 -23.10 12.35 8.36
C TRP A 49 -21.68 12.22 7.79
N VAL A 50 -21.49 12.37 6.46
CA VAL A 50 -20.17 12.32 5.84
C VAL A 50 -19.29 13.45 6.35
N ILE A 51 -19.80 14.69 6.40
CA ILE A 51 -19.07 15.85 6.92
C ILE A 51 -18.71 15.63 8.40
N TRP A 52 -19.66 15.17 9.21
CA TRP A 52 -19.41 14.84 10.61
C TRP A 52 -18.38 13.73 10.75
N SER A 53 -18.50 12.67 9.96
CA SER A 53 -17.53 11.54 9.97
C SER A 53 -16.12 11.99 9.59
N MET A 54 -15.98 12.81 8.55
CA MET A 54 -14.67 13.37 8.15
C MET A 54 -14.06 14.26 9.23
N ARG A 55 -14.84 15.11 9.85
CA ARG A 55 -14.40 15.96 10.98
C ARG A 55 -14.01 15.14 12.20
N ASN A 56 -14.76 14.07 12.49
CA ASN A 56 -14.49 13.22 13.63
C ASN A 56 -13.44 12.13 13.37
N GLN A 57 -13.21 11.73 12.12
CA GLN A 57 -12.03 10.90 11.80
C GLN A 57 -10.72 11.61 12.13
N ALA A 58 -10.65 12.91 11.92
CA ALA A 58 -9.53 13.71 12.42
C ALA A 58 -9.48 13.76 13.97
N LYS A 59 -10.63 13.57 14.65
CA LYS A 59 -10.78 13.58 16.12
C LYS A 59 -10.69 12.20 16.77
N ILE A 60 -10.82 11.09 16.04
CA ILE A 60 -10.75 9.72 16.61
C ILE A 60 -9.36 9.40 17.21
N GLY A 61 -8.35 10.24 16.93
CA GLY A 61 -7.11 10.32 17.72
C GLY A 61 -7.08 11.41 18.79
N GLN A 62 -8.15 12.21 18.95
CA GLN A 62 -8.17 13.37 19.86
C GLN A 62 -9.57 13.46 20.50
N SER A 63 -9.64 13.09 21.77
CA SER A 63 -10.82 13.36 22.61
C SER A 63 -10.84 14.84 23.00
N ALA A 64 -11.40 15.69 22.16
CA ALA A 64 -11.49 17.13 22.45
C ALA A 64 -12.94 17.65 22.33
N PRO A 65 -13.38 18.54 23.26
CA PRO A 65 -14.70 19.16 23.25
C PRO A 65 -14.94 20.10 22.06
N GLU A 66 -16.20 20.43 21.76
CA GLU A 66 -16.61 21.19 20.57
C GLU A 66 -16.06 22.63 20.47
N ASP A 67 -15.66 23.25 21.57
CA ASP A 67 -15.10 24.61 21.59
C ASP A 67 -13.70 24.72 20.93
N GLU A 68 -13.05 23.59 20.63
CA GLU A 68 -11.74 23.53 20.01
C GLU A 68 -11.71 23.58 18.48
N ALA A 69 -12.85 23.62 17.82
CA ALA A 69 -12.91 23.71 16.35
C ALA A 69 -12.30 25.04 15.82
N VAL A 70 -12.24 26.07 16.63
CA VAL A 70 -11.61 27.36 16.32
C VAL A 70 -10.09 27.22 16.35
N HIS A 71 -9.53 26.46 17.30
CA HIS A 71 -8.09 26.22 17.42
C HIS A 71 -7.58 25.19 16.39
N ALA A 72 -8.43 24.27 15.91
CA ALA A 72 -8.09 23.36 14.81
C ALA A 72 -7.80 24.12 13.50
N LYS A 73 -8.45 25.26 13.28
CA LYS A 73 -8.20 26.16 12.13
C LYS A 73 -6.84 26.84 12.19
N GLU A 74 -6.31 27.12 13.38
CA GLU A 74 -4.96 27.69 13.54
C GLU A 74 -3.85 26.65 13.38
N SER A 75 -4.10 25.38 13.67
CA SER A 75 -3.16 24.28 13.40
C SER A 75 -3.08 23.91 11.92
N SER A 76 -4.01 24.42 11.10
CA SER A 76 -4.05 24.17 9.64
C SER A 76 -3.08 25.04 8.83
N LYS A 77 -2.28 25.90 9.45
CA LYS A 77 -1.25 26.66 8.72
C LYS A 77 -0.02 25.79 8.47
N PHE A 78 0.41 25.75 7.21
CA PHE A 78 1.65 25.08 6.84
C PHE A 78 2.84 25.62 7.65
N ARG A 79 3.57 24.72 8.30
CA ARG A 79 4.83 25.01 8.97
C ARG A 79 5.87 23.99 8.49
N SER A 80 7.02 24.47 8.07
CA SER A 80 8.15 23.61 7.67
C SER A 80 8.55 22.57 8.72
N LYS A 81 8.25 22.85 10.00
CA LYS A 81 8.42 21.94 11.12
C LYS A 81 7.71 20.58 10.89
N TYR A 82 6.51 20.56 10.31
CA TYR A 82 5.77 19.29 10.08
C TYR A 82 6.47 18.39 9.05
N VAL A 83 7.10 19.00 8.04
CA VAL A 83 7.92 18.27 7.07
C VAL A 83 9.17 17.71 7.75
N TRP A 84 9.82 18.51 8.61
CA TRP A 84 10.99 18.07 9.36
C TRP A 84 10.63 16.95 10.38
N ASP A 85 9.49 17.08 11.06
CA ASP A 85 8.96 16.04 11.93
C ASP A 85 8.68 14.73 11.19
N ALA A 86 8.23 14.79 9.92
CA ALA A 86 8.07 13.61 9.07
C ALA A 86 9.44 13.02 8.68
N LEU A 87 10.39 13.88 8.25
CA LEU A 87 11.74 13.44 7.87
C LEU A 87 12.54 12.80 9.01
N THR A 88 12.22 13.13 10.26
CA THR A 88 12.90 12.59 11.45
C THR A 88 12.12 11.46 12.12
N ASP A 89 10.98 11.04 11.56
CA ASP A 89 10.14 10.02 12.17
C ASP A 89 10.60 8.60 11.79
N TRP A 90 10.98 7.82 12.80
CA TRP A 90 11.44 6.44 12.64
C TRP A 90 10.40 5.53 11.96
N GLN A 91 9.09 5.81 12.16
CA GLN A 91 8.00 5.03 11.60
C GLN A 91 8.02 5.04 10.08
N ILE A 92 8.37 6.18 9.48
CA ILE A 92 8.42 6.34 8.03
C ILE A 92 9.54 5.48 7.44
N TYR A 93 10.71 5.47 8.06
CA TYR A 93 11.85 4.68 7.59
C TYR A 93 11.64 3.18 7.75
N VAL A 94 11.16 2.75 8.91
CA VAL A 94 10.84 1.32 9.11
C VAL A 94 9.67 0.91 8.19
N GLY A 95 8.67 1.78 8.04
CA GLY A 95 7.57 1.60 7.09
C GLY A 95 8.05 1.49 5.63
N LEU A 96 9.12 2.23 5.26
CA LEU A 96 9.72 2.17 3.92
C LEU A 96 10.32 0.79 3.63
N PHE A 97 11.03 0.17 4.58
CA PHE A 97 11.51 -1.20 4.41
C PHE A 97 10.36 -2.21 4.25
N MET A 98 9.27 -2.02 4.99
CA MET A 98 8.07 -2.84 4.82
C MET A 98 7.44 -2.62 3.42
N TYR A 99 7.42 -1.37 2.95
CA TYR A 99 6.92 -1.03 1.62
C TYR A 99 7.75 -1.72 0.53
N TRP A 100 9.08 -1.63 0.60
CA TRP A 100 9.97 -2.33 -0.34
C TRP A 100 9.80 -3.84 -0.32
N GLY A 101 9.55 -4.42 0.86
CA GLY A 101 9.25 -5.86 1.01
C GLY A 101 7.97 -6.31 0.29
N ILE A 102 7.10 -5.38 -0.09
CA ILE A 102 5.88 -5.63 -0.86
C ILE A 102 6.05 -5.17 -2.31
N THR A 103 6.64 -4.00 -2.52
CA THR A 103 6.68 -3.38 -3.86
C THR A 103 7.80 -3.90 -4.75
N CYS A 104 8.94 -4.38 -4.20
CA CYS A 104 9.89 -5.13 -5.03
C CYS A 104 9.22 -6.37 -5.64
N PRO A 105 8.61 -7.30 -4.86
CA PRO A 105 7.82 -8.39 -5.42
C PRO A 105 6.70 -7.94 -6.37
N LEU A 106 6.02 -6.85 -6.08
CA LEU A 106 4.98 -6.32 -6.94
C LEU A 106 5.51 -5.96 -8.33
N TYR A 107 6.59 -5.19 -8.40
CA TYR A 107 7.18 -4.79 -9.68
C TYR A 107 7.87 -5.95 -10.38
N GLY A 108 8.61 -6.81 -9.65
CA GLY A 108 9.25 -7.98 -10.22
C GLY A 108 8.25 -8.91 -10.88
N VAL A 109 7.14 -9.22 -10.20
CA VAL A 109 6.07 -10.02 -10.80
C VAL A 109 5.40 -9.27 -11.96
N SER A 110 5.06 -7.99 -11.81
CA SER A 110 4.36 -7.24 -12.86
C SER A 110 5.16 -7.18 -14.16
N PHE A 111 6.47 -7.04 -14.09
CA PHE A 111 7.34 -6.96 -15.27
C PHE A 111 7.65 -8.33 -15.87
N PHE A 112 7.81 -9.35 -15.03
CA PHE A 112 8.39 -10.62 -15.46
C PHE A 112 7.45 -11.82 -15.40
N LEU A 113 6.22 -11.69 -14.86
CA LEU A 113 5.27 -12.80 -14.73
C LEU A 113 5.02 -13.56 -16.03
N PRO A 114 4.71 -12.91 -17.17
CA PRO A 114 4.53 -13.63 -18.43
C PRO A 114 5.81 -14.36 -18.88
N SER A 115 6.97 -13.75 -18.65
CA SER A 115 8.26 -14.34 -19.01
C SER A 115 8.60 -15.56 -18.12
N ILE A 116 8.29 -15.48 -16.82
CA ILE A 116 8.44 -16.59 -15.89
C ILE A 116 7.54 -17.76 -16.32
N ILE A 117 6.25 -17.51 -16.61
CA ILE A 117 5.32 -18.54 -17.05
C ILE A 117 5.76 -19.12 -18.41
N LYS A 118 6.23 -18.28 -19.33
CA LYS A 118 6.75 -18.73 -20.63
C LYS A 118 7.96 -19.66 -20.45
N SER A 119 8.85 -19.36 -19.50
CA SER A 119 10.03 -20.20 -19.21
C SER A 119 9.69 -21.60 -18.69
N LEU A 120 8.43 -21.81 -18.25
CA LEU A 120 7.90 -23.13 -17.86
C LEU A 120 7.49 -24.01 -19.05
N GLY A 121 7.68 -23.53 -20.31
CA GLY A 121 7.38 -24.28 -21.53
C GLY A 121 6.06 -23.90 -22.20
N TYR A 122 5.37 -22.86 -21.73
CA TYR A 122 4.13 -22.38 -22.34
C TYR A 122 4.40 -21.42 -23.52
N THR A 123 3.48 -21.36 -24.48
CA THR A 123 3.52 -20.34 -25.54
C THR A 123 3.28 -18.95 -24.96
N SER A 124 3.72 -17.91 -25.68
CA SER A 124 3.54 -16.51 -25.21
C SER A 124 2.07 -16.16 -24.94
N SER A 125 1.16 -16.60 -25.81
CA SER A 125 -0.29 -16.36 -25.64
C SER A 125 -0.85 -17.11 -24.43
N THR A 126 -0.46 -18.38 -24.24
CA THR A 126 -0.88 -19.18 -23.08
C THR A 126 -0.32 -18.61 -21.77
N ALA A 127 0.93 -18.15 -21.78
CA ALA A 127 1.55 -17.54 -20.62
C ALA A 127 0.79 -16.28 -20.17
N GLN A 128 0.37 -15.42 -21.11
CA GLN A 128 -0.45 -14.26 -20.80
C GLN A 128 -1.85 -14.67 -20.28
N LEU A 129 -2.50 -15.65 -20.87
CA LEU A 129 -3.80 -16.14 -20.40
C LEU A 129 -3.70 -16.71 -18.97
N LEU A 130 -2.61 -17.39 -18.63
CA LEU A 130 -2.39 -17.93 -17.28
C LEU A 130 -2.16 -16.84 -16.22
N THR A 131 -1.87 -15.60 -16.60
CA THR A 131 -1.84 -14.49 -15.63
C THR A 131 -3.24 -14.07 -15.16
N VAL A 132 -4.27 -14.26 -15.99
CA VAL A 132 -5.64 -13.81 -15.72
C VAL A 132 -6.22 -14.41 -14.43
N PRO A 133 -6.23 -15.75 -14.23
CA PRO A 133 -6.75 -16.32 -12.98
C PRO A 133 -5.97 -15.87 -11.74
N ILE A 134 -4.67 -15.59 -11.86
CA ILE A 134 -3.85 -15.07 -10.78
C ILE A 134 -4.38 -13.69 -10.35
N TYR A 135 -4.52 -12.75 -11.27
CA TYR A 135 -4.96 -11.38 -10.97
C TYR A 135 -6.42 -11.31 -10.50
N ILE A 136 -7.32 -12.13 -11.08
CA ILE A 136 -8.71 -12.20 -10.61
C ILE A 136 -8.77 -12.67 -9.16
N THR A 137 -8.04 -13.74 -8.83
CA THR A 137 -7.98 -14.24 -7.45
C THR A 137 -7.37 -13.20 -6.50
N ALA A 138 -6.28 -12.55 -6.93
CA ALA A 138 -5.64 -11.51 -6.15
C ALA A 138 -6.58 -10.32 -5.86
N ALA A 139 -7.38 -9.91 -6.85
CA ALA A 139 -8.38 -8.85 -6.69
C ALA A 139 -9.47 -9.25 -5.66
N ILE A 140 -10.02 -10.45 -5.77
CA ILE A 140 -11.03 -10.97 -4.83
C ILE A 140 -10.46 -11.01 -3.40
N VAL A 141 -9.25 -11.55 -3.24
CA VAL A 141 -8.58 -11.65 -1.93
C VAL A 141 -8.22 -10.27 -1.39
N ALA A 142 -7.84 -9.32 -2.24
CA ALA A 142 -7.55 -7.95 -1.83
C ALA A 142 -8.79 -7.25 -1.25
N VAL A 143 -9.93 -7.36 -1.92
CA VAL A 143 -11.20 -6.79 -1.44
C VAL A 143 -11.64 -7.47 -0.14
N GLY A 144 -11.64 -8.81 -0.10
CA GLY A 144 -12.02 -9.57 1.09
C GLY A 144 -11.08 -9.32 2.28
N GLY A 145 -9.78 -9.25 2.03
CA GLY A 145 -8.76 -8.95 3.04
C GLY A 145 -8.89 -7.54 3.61
N ALA A 146 -9.13 -6.55 2.74
CA ALA A 146 -9.38 -5.16 3.16
C ALA A 146 -10.65 -5.08 4.03
N TRP A 147 -11.76 -5.65 3.57
CA TRP A 147 -13.02 -5.68 4.31
C TRP A 147 -12.86 -6.34 5.70
N LEU A 148 -12.17 -7.47 5.77
CA LEU A 148 -11.96 -8.18 7.04
C LEU A 148 -11.03 -7.40 7.98
N SER A 149 -9.99 -6.78 7.46
CA SER A 149 -9.07 -5.91 8.20
C SER A 149 -9.80 -4.69 8.78
N ASP A 150 -10.68 -4.05 8.00
CA ASP A 150 -11.50 -2.92 8.45
C ASP A 150 -12.48 -3.34 9.55
N ARG A 151 -13.17 -4.47 9.36
CA ARG A 151 -14.11 -5.00 10.36
C ARG A 151 -13.42 -5.36 11.69
N ARG A 152 -12.19 -5.87 11.63
CA ARG A 152 -11.40 -6.22 12.83
C ARG A 152 -10.68 -5.03 13.43
N ARG A 153 -10.65 -3.87 12.77
CA ARG A 153 -9.89 -2.68 13.16
C ARG A 153 -8.43 -2.98 13.48
N GLN A 154 -7.85 -3.92 12.76
CA GLN A 154 -6.45 -4.34 12.89
C GLN A 154 -5.84 -4.44 11.49
N ARG A 155 -4.68 -3.85 11.29
CA ARG A 155 -3.98 -3.84 10.00
C ARG A 155 -2.81 -4.82 9.96
N SER A 156 -1.95 -4.74 10.97
CA SER A 156 -0.69 -5.48 10.98
C SER A 156 -0.81 -7.01 10.89
N PRO A 157 -1.81 -7.70 11.51
CA PRO A 157 -1.90 -9.14 11.38
C PRO A 157 -2.19 -9.59 9.95
N PHE A 158 -3.04 -8.82 9.24
CA PHE A 158 -3.38 -9.09 7.85
C PHE A 158 -2.20 -8.85 6.92
N ILE A 159 -1.47 -7.73 7.12
CA ILE A 159 -0.27 -7.43 6.35
C ILE A 159 0.77 -8.55 6.54
N LEU A 160 1.04 -8.96 7.80
CA LEU A 160 1.99 -10.03 8.09
C LEU A 160 1.55 -11.37 7.48
N PHE A 161 0.26 -11.70 7.53
CA PHE A 161 -0.28 -12.89 6.89
C PHE A 161 -0.04 -12.87 5.39
N PHE A 162 -0.39 -11.79 4.70
CA PHE A 162 -0.21 -11.69 3.26
C PHE A 162 1.27 -11.65 2.85
N MET A 163 2.12 -10.96 3.60
CA MET A 163 3.57 -11.00 3.36
C MET A 163 4.16 -12.39 3.59
N SER A 164 3.62 -13.17 4.53
CA SER A 164 4.03 -14.57 4.71
C SER A 164 3.65 -15.43 3.50
N LEU A 165 2.50 -15.18 2.85
CA LEU A 165 2.14 -15.85 1.59
C LEU A 165 3.11 -15.50 0.47
N ILE A 166 3.56 -14.23 0.37
CA ILE A 166 4.59 -13.83 -0.59
C ILE A 166 5.87 -14.63 -0.38
N ALA A 167 6.37 -14.67 0.87
CA ALA A 167 7.59 -15.38 1.21
C ALA A 167 7.49 -16.88 0.90
N ILE A 168 6.39 -17.54 1.29
CA ILE A 168 6.13 -18.97 1.01
C ILE A 168 6.08 -19.19 -0.50
N GLY A 169 5.41 -18.32 -1.25
CA GLY A 169 5.35 -18.39 -2.71
C GLY A 169 6.74 -18.40 -3.35
N PHE A 170 7.61 -17.45 -2.98
CA PHE A 170 8.98 -17.41 -3.51
C PHE A 170 9.84 -18.58 -3.04
N ILE A 171 9.67 -19.08 -1.81
CA ILE A 171 10.35 -20.30 -1.35
C ILE A 171 9.96 -21.49 -2.24
N ILE A 172 8.67 -21.66 -2.54
CA ILE A 172 8.19 -22.73 -3.42
C ILE A 172 8.80 -22.58 -4.82
N VAL A 173 8.82 -21.37 -5.38
CA VAL A 173 9.40 -21.10 -6.70
C VAL A 173 10.89 -21.45 -6.73
N ILE A 174 11.67 -20.99 -5.77
CA ILE A 174 13.10 -21.26 -5.68
C ILE A 174 13.36 -22.77 -5.51
N ALA A 175 12.62 -23.42 -4.61
CA ALA A 175 12.80 -24.84 -4.32
C ALA A 175 12.40 -25.75 -5.50
N SER A 176 11.43 -25.35 -6.32
CA SER A 176 10.93 -26.13 -7.45
C SER A 176 11.57 -25.77 -8.78
N SER A 177 12.29 -24.66 -8.85
CA SER A 177 12.92 -24.17 -10.10
C SER A 177 13.96 -25.16 -10.63
N GLY A 178 13.81 -25.54 -11.89
CA GLY A 178 14.72 -26.50 -12.56
C GLY A 178 14.47 -27.99 -12.23
N ARG A 179 13.42 -28.33 -11.46
CA ARG A 179 13.05 -29.72 -11.14
C ARG A 179 12.05 -30.36 -12.12
N GLY A 180 11.69 -29.66 -13.20
CA GLY A 180 10.72 -30.20 -14.18
C GLY A 180 9.28 -30.25 -13.68
N VAL A 181 8.91 -29.46 -12.70
CA VAL A 181 7.58 -29.40 -12.09
C VAL A 181 6.91 -28.03 -12.31
N PRO A 182 6.56 -27.65 -13.54
CA PRO A 182 6.09 -26.31 -13.90
C PRO A 182 4.83 -25.90 -13.12
N GLY A 183 3.93 -26.83 -12.82
CA GLY A 183 2.71 -26.55 -12.04
C GLY A 183 3.01 -26.11 -10.62
N VAL A 184 4.06 -26.62 -9.97
CA VAL A 184 4.47 -26.22 -8.63
C VAL A 184 5.07 -24.82 -8.66
N VAL A 185 5.89 -24.50 -9.67
CA VAL A 185 6.44 -23.15 -9.86
C VAL A 185 5.31 -22.14 -10.07
N TYR A 186 4.36 -22.47 -10.95
CA TYR A 186 3.18 -21.65 -11.19
C TYR A 186 2.36 -21.41 -9.93
N PHE A 187 2.14 -22.46 -9.13
CA PHE A 187 1.45 -22.33 -7.83
C PHE A 187 2.20 -21.41 -6.86
N GLY A 188 3.53 -21.51 -6.79
CA GLY A 188 4.35 -20.62 -5.95
C GLY A 188 4.20 -19.16 -6.35
N VAL A 189 4.27 -18.88 -7.67
CA VAL A 189 4.06 -17.52 -8.19
C VAL A 189 2.63 -17.06 -7.93
N PHE A 190 1.63 -17.92 -8.14
CA PHE A 190 0.23 -17.63 -7.83
C PHE A 190 0.06 -17.20 -6.37
N LEU A 191 0.64 -17.95 -5.44
CA LEU A 191 0.55 -17.66 -4.02
C LEU A 191 1.22 -16.32 -3.66
N ALA A 192 2.38 -16.04 -4.24
CA ALA A 192 3.08 -14.77 -4.04
C ALA A 192 2.22 -13.57 -4.50
N VAL A 193 1.64 -13.64 -5.70
CA VAL A 193 0.80 -12.57 -6.25
C VAL A 193 -0.45 -12.34 -5.40
N VAL A 194 -1.12 -13.40 -4.98
CA VAL A 194 -2.30 -13.32 -4.10
C VAL A 194 -1.95 -12.68 -2.74
N GLY A 195 -0.71 -12.80 -2.28
CA GLY A 195 -0.22 -12.10 -1.09
C GLY A 195 0.08 -10.62 -1.33
N ILE A 196 0.68 -10.27 -2.48
CA ILE A 196 1.14 -8.91 -2.81
C ILE A 196 -0.01 -7.90 -2.83
N TYR A 197 -1.07 -8.19 -3.59
CA TYR A 197 -2.13 -7.23 -3.87
C TYR A 197 -2.93 -6.78 -2.64
N PRO A 198 -3.28 -7.65 -1.66
CA PRO A 198 -3.89 -7.18 -0.42
C PRO A 198 -2.90 -6.54 0.56
N ALA A 199 -1.62 -6.96 0.56
CA ALA A 199 -0.60 -6.38 1.44
C ALA A 199 -0.30 -4.91 1.09
N PHE A 200 -0.29 -4.55 -0.19
CA PHE A 200 0.06 -3.22 -0.67
C PHE A 200 -0.86 -2.11 -0.14
N PRO A 201 -2.19 -2.12 -0.37
CA PRO A 201 -3.08 -1.09 0.18
C PRO A 201 -3.13 -1.13 1.71
N GLY A 202 -3.00 -2.32 2.31
CA GLY A 202 -2.91 -2.49 3.76
C GLY A 202 -1.75 -1.71 4.36
N ASN A 203 -0.55 -1.80 3.77
CA ASN A 203 0.64 -1.07 4.19
C ASN A 203 0.45 0.45 4.11
N VAL A 204 0.00 0.96 2.96
CA VAL A 204 -0.22 2.39 2.74
C VAL A 204 -1.23 2.95 3.75
N THR A 205 -2.33 2.24 3.95
CA THR A 205 -3.36 2.63 4.91
C THR A 205 -2.85 2.57 6.35
N TRP A 206 -2.09 1.53 6.71
CA TRP A 206 -1.59 1.37 8.08
C TRP A 206 -0.65 2.51 8.50
N LEU A 207 0.25 2.94 7.61
CA LEU A 207 1.09 4.11 7.89
C LEU A 207 0.24 5.39 7.94
N SER A 208 -0.67 5.59 6.99
CA SER A 208 -1.50 6.79 6.91
C SER A 208 -2.32 7.04 8.17
N VAL A 209 -2.95 6.00 8.74
CA VAL A 209 -3.75 6.13 9.96
C VAL A 209 -2.91 6.33 11.22
N ASN A 210 -1.64 5.97 11.18
CA ASN A 210 -0.70 6.13 12.30
C ASN A 210 0.09 7.44 12.26
N LEU A 211 -0.05 8.23 11.20
CA LEU A 211 0.48 9.59 11.11
C LEU A 211 -0.65 10.59 11.40
N ALA A 212 -0.53 11.37 12.47
CA ALA A 212 -1.49 12.41 12.80
C ALA A 212 -0.96 13.81 12.45
N GLY A 213 -1.91 14.69 12.09
CA GLY A 213 -1.64 16.01 11.52
C GLY A 213 -1.54 15.97 10.00
N ASP A 214 -2.35 16.79 9.31
CA ASP A 214 -2.53 16.71 7.86
C ASP A 214 -1.21 16.92 7.10
N TYR A 215 -0.42 17.90 7.48
CA TYR A 215 0.85 18.19 6.82
C TYR A 215 1.93 17.13 7.10
N LYS A 216 2.01 16.61 8.34
CA LYS A 216 2.94 15.53 8.66
C LYS A 216 2.57 14.24 7.94
N ARG A 217 1.27 13.93 7.89
CA ARG A 217 0.75 12.77 7.14
C ARG A 217 1.03 12.92 5.65
N ALA A 218 0.73 14.08 5.06
CA ALA A 218 0.97 14.32 3.64
C ALA A 218 2.47 14.19 3.29
N ALA A 219 3.36 14.83 4.06
CA ALA A 219 4.80 14.74 3.87
C ALA A 219 5.32 13.30 4.07
N GLY A 220 4.88 12.64 5.14
CA GLY A 220 5.28 11.26 5.44
C GLY A 220 4.84 10.27 4.38
N MET A 221 3.60 10.40 3.88
CA MET A 221 3.10 9.57 2.78
C MET A 221 3.82 9.86 1.46
N ALA A 222 4.15 11.13 1.18
CA ALA A 222 4.94 11.51 -0.01
C ALA A 222 6.33 10.85 0.02
N ILE A 223 7.02 10.87 1.17
CA ILE A 223 8.31 10.20 1.33
C ILE A 223 8.13 8.68 1.17
N HIS A 224 7.16 8.10 1.87
CA HIS A 224 6.91 6.66 1.88
C HIS A 224 6.60 6.11 0.48
N ILE A 225 5.71 6.77 -0.27
CA ILE A 225 5.34 6.35 -1.62
C ILE A 225 6.43 6.74 -2.62
N GLY A 226 6.95 7.98 -2.55
CA GLY A 226 7.93 8.48 -3.50
C GLY A 226 9.25 7.69 -3.46
N VAL A 227 9.85 7.55 -2.27
CA VAL A 227 11.06 6.73 -2.09
C VAL A 227 10.75 5.24 -2.24
N GLY A 228 9.56 4.82 -1.81
CA GLY A 228 9.11 3.43 -1.94
C GLY A 228 9.06 2.96 -3.39
N ASN A 229 8.60 3.80 -4.31
CA ASN A 229 8.51 3.47 -5.74
C ASN A 229 9.88 3.28 -6.43
N LEU A 230 11.00 3.68 -5.80
CA LEU A 230 12.33 3.30 -6.29
C LEU A 230 12.55 1.78 -6.31
N SER A 231 11.72 1.01 -5.60
CA SER A 231 11.65 -0.45 -5.71
C SER A 231 11.44 -0.95 -7.14
N GLY A 232 10.72 -0.19 -7.97
CA GLY A 232 10.54 -0.52 -9.38
C GLY A 232 11.85 -0.48 -10.17
N ALA A 233 12.70 0.52 -9.91
CA ALA A 233 14.03 0.58 -10.50
C ALA A 233 14.96 -0.54 -10.01
N MET A 234 14.83 -0.98 -8.75
CA MET A 234 15.56 -2.12 -8.22
C MET A 234 15.06 -3.42 -8.85
N ALA A 235 13.76 -3.68 -8.81
CA ALA A 235 13.15 -4.91 -9.29
C ALA A 235 13.34 -5.15 -10.78
N SER A 236 13.39 -4.09 -11.61
CA SER A 236 13.66 -4.20 -13.04
C SER A 236 15.02 -4.83 -13.37
N ASN A 237 15.95 -4.86 -12.42
CA ASN A 237 17.28 -5.42 -12.57
C ASN A 237 17.44 -6.81 -11.90
N PHE A 238 16.40 -7.35 -11.26
CA PHE A 238 16.51 -8.62 -10.55
C PHE A 238 16.44 -9.84 -11.48
N TYR A 239 15.66 -9.74 -12.56
CA TYR A 239 15.42 -10.85 -13.50
C TYR A 239 16.23 -10.65 -14.78
N ARG A 240 17.50 -11.03 -14.76
CA ARG A 240 18.40 -10.86 -15.91
C ARG A 240 18.27 -12.04 -16.87
N GLU A 241 18.42 -11.78 -18.16
CA GLU A 241 18.34 -12.82 -19.20
C GLU A 241 19.32 -13.98 -18.97
N GLN A 242 20.52 -13.67 -18.45
CA GLN A 242 21.54 -14.68 -18.14
C GLN A 242 21.14 -15.67 -17.04
N ASP A 243 20.14 -15.32 -16.21
CA ASP A 243 19.63 -16.17 -15.13
C ASP A 243 18.46 -17.05 -15.61
N ALA A 244 18.02 -16.91 -16.87
CA ALA A 244 16.98 -17.75 -17.48
C ALA A 244 17.45 -19.21 -17.59
N PRO A 245 16.55 -20.18 -17.54
CA PRO A 245 15.09 -20.04 -17.30
C PRO A 245 14.72 -20.07 -15.83
N LYS A 246 15.67 -20.25 -14.91
CA LYS A 246 15.42 -20.50 -13.48
C LYS A 246 15.19 -19.25 -12.68
N TYR A 247 15.80 -18.12 -13.03
CA TYR A 247 15.73 -16.82 -12.36
C TYR A 247 15.90 -16.87 -10.84
N ILE A 248 16.74 -17.80 -10.34
CA ILE A 248 16.90 -18.05 -8.88
C ILE A 248 17.35 -16.81 -8.14
N LEU A 249 18.29 -16.03 -8.72
CA LEU A 249 18.78 -14.81 -8.10
C LEU A 249 17.66 -13.77 -7.96
N GLY A 250 16.85 -13.56 -8.99
CA GLY A 250 15.71 -12.67 -8.96
C GLY A 250 14.72 -13.03 -7.85
N HIS A 251 14.31 -14.29 -7.84
CA HIS A 251 13.39 -14.78 -6.79
C HIS A 251 13.99 -14.71 -5.38
N ALA A 252 15.29 -14.94 -5.22
CA ALA A 252 15.97 -14.84 -3.93
C ALA A 252 16.05 -13.39 -3.43
N LEU A 253 16.29 -12.42 -4.32
CA LEU A 253 16.28 -11.00 -3.99
C LEU A 253 14.86 -10.56 -3.55
N GLU A 254 13.82 -10.95 -4.29
CA GLU A 254 12.43 -10.66 -3.92
C GLU A 254 12.07 -11.25 -2.55
N LEU A 255 12.48 -12.50 -2.29
CA LEU A 255 12.31 -13.13 -0.98
C LEU A 255 13.07 -12.38 0.11
N GLY A 256 14.31 -11.95 -0.16
CA GLY A 256 15.12 -11.18 0.77
C GLY A 256 14.47 -9.86 1.18
N PHE A 257 13.96 -9.10 0.20
CA PHE A 257 13.20 -7.87 0.46
C PHE A 257 11.91 -8.15 1.23
N CYS A 258 11.17 -9.21 0.88
CA CYS A 258 9.96 -9.62 1.58
C CYS A 258 10.23 -9.95 3.05
N VAL A 259 11.28 -10.72 3.35
CA VAL A 259 11.68 -11.07 4.72
C VAL A 259 12.09 -9.82 5.50
N ALA A 260 12.89 -8.93 4.91
CA ALA A 260 13.23 -7.64 5.52
C ALA A 260 11.97 -6.81 5.83
N GLY A 261 10.99 -6.79 4.92
CA GLY A 261 9.71 -6.15 5.12
C GLY A 261 8.87 -6.77 6.24
N ILE A 262 8.85 -8.10 6.37
CA ILE A 262 8.18 -8.80 7.49
C ILE A 262 8.82 -8.38 8.83
N ILE A 263 10.16 -8.36 8.90
CA ILE A 263 10.87 -7.91 10.10
C ILE A 263 10.50 -6.46 10.43
N ALA A 264 10.47 -5.57 9.44
CA ALA A 264 10.08 -4.19 9.61
C ALA A 264 8.63 -4.06 10.11
N ALA A 265 7.69 -4.84 9.57
CA ALA A 265 6.30 -4.87 10.03
C ALA A 265 6.18 -5.32 11.49
N VAL A 266 6.96 -6.32 11.91
CA VAL A 266 7.02 -6.79 13.31
C VAL A 266 7.58 -5.69 14.21
N ILE A 267 8.66 -5.01 13.79
CA ILE A 267 9.26 -3.90 14.55
C ILE A 267 8.25 -2.77 14.74
N LEU A 268 7.55 -2.35 13.68
CA LEU A 268 6.48 -1.34 13.77
C LEU A 268 5.39 -1.75 14.75
N ARG A 269 4.87 -2.98 14.61
CA ARG A 269 3.81 -3.50 15.49
C ARG A 269 4.23 -3.49 16.96
N LEU A 270 5.41 -4.02 17.26
CA LEU A 270 5.93 -4.06 18.63
C LEU A 270 6.22 -2.66 19.17
N GLY A 271 6.75 -1.76 18.33
CA GLY A 271 6.95 -0.35 18.67
C GLY A 271 5.64 0.34 19.05
N TYR A 272 4.62 0.21 18.20
CA TYR A 272 3.29 0.77 18.47
C TYR A 272 2.66 0.19 19.73
N GLN A 273 2.76 -1.13 19.95
CA GLN A 273 2.26 -1.76 21.18
C GLN A 273 2.95 -1.23 22.42
N ARG A 274 4.29 -1.06 22.39
CA ARG A 274 5.06 -0.51 23.51
C ARG A 274 4.66 0.93 23.82
N ILE A 275 4.51 1.75 22.77
CA ILE A 275 4.12 3.16 22.91
C ILE A 275 2.69 3.24 23.46
N ASN A 276 1.74 2.48 22.92
CA ASN A 276 0.37 2.45 23.41
C ASN A 276 0.31 2.05 24.89
N ARG A 277 0.99 0.96 25.28
CA ARG A 277 1.05 0.51 26.68
C ARG A 277 1.66 1.56 27.62
N LYS A 278 2.67 2.32 27.14
CA LYS A 278 3.25 3.41 27.92
C LYS A 278 2.23 4.54 28.10
N ARG A 279 1.51 4.91 27.04
CA ARG A 279 0.48 5.96 27.07
C ARG A 279 -0.74 5.56 27.90
N ASP A 280 -1.10 4.28 27.97
CA ASP A 280 -2.21 3.77 28.79
C ASP A 280 -1.96 3.95 30.30
N ARG A 281 -0.68 4.10 30.70
CA ARG A 281 -0.25 4.33 32.09
C ARG A 281 -0.10 5.81 32.43
N MET A 282 -0.23 6.71 31.46
CA MET A 282 -0.11 8.16 31.66
C MET A 282 -1.46 8.75 32.06
N ASP A 283 -1.44 9.67 32.99
CA ASP A 283 -2.60 10.48 33.32
C ASP A 283 -2.77 11.58 32.27
N VAL A 284 -3.67 11.31 31.31
CA VAL A 284 -3.93 12.19 30.16
C VAL A 284 -4.62 13.49 30.61
N SER A 285 -5.30 13.53 31.77
CA SER A 285 -6.02 14.71 32.25
C SER A 285 -5.09 15.90 32.59
N ARG A 286 -3.79 15.64 32.73
CA ARG A 286 -2.78 16.66 33.02
C ARG A 286 -2.24 17.41 31.79
N PHE A 287 -2.59 16.99 30.62
CA PHE A 287 -2.08 17.59 29.39
C PHE A 287 -3.09 18.59 28.82
N ASP A 288 -2.58 19.76 28.44
CA ASP A 288 -3.37 20.75 27.73
C ASP A 288 -3.84 20.16 26.37
N PRO A 289 -5.16 20.15 26.10
CA PRO A 289 -5.70 19.67 24.82
C PRO A 289 -5.10 20.37 23.60
N VAL A 290 -4.80 21.66 23.69
CA VAL A 290 -4.19 22.44 22.59
C VAL A 290 -2.76 21.97 22.32
N GLU A 291 -1.99 21.68 23.38
CA GLU A 291 -0.64 21.13 23.22
C GLU A 291 -0.68 19.70 22.66
N ALA A 292 -1.60 18.87 23.13
CA ALA A 292 -1.83 17.52 22.59
C ALA A 292 -2.17 17.55 21.09
N ALA A 293 -3.01 18.47 20.65
CA ALA A 293 -3.33 18.66 19.24
C ALA A 293 -2.10 19.04 18.38
N ARG A 294 -1.18 19.84 18.92
CA ARG A 294 0.07 20.22 18.25
C ARG A 294 1.09 19.08 18.15
N LEU A 295 1.05 18.12 19.07
CA LEU A 295 1.94 16.96 19.09
C LEU A 295 1.54 15.88 18.08
N GLY A 296 0.29 15.88 17.59
CA GLY A 296 -0.22 14.93 16.61
C GLY A 296 -0.11 13.47 17.09
N ASP A 297 0.55 12.60 16.34
CA ASP A 297 0.78 11.19 16.70
C ASP A 297 1.73 11.00 17.91
N ARG A 298 2.45 12.04 18.30
CA ARG A 298 3.27 12.04 19.53
C ARG A 298 2.46 12.38 20.79
N ALA A 299 1.21 12.79 20.65
CA ALA A 299 0.35 13.16 21.78
C ALA A 299 0.08 11.96 22.71
N PRO A 300 -0.01 12.20 24.05
CA PRO A 300 -0.27 11.14 25.02
C PRO A 300 -1.63 10.44 24.86
N ASN A 301 -2.62 11.14 24.32
CA ASN A 301 -3.96 10.63 24.03
C ASN A 301 -4.07 9.87 22.69
N PHE A 302 -3.09 10.01 21.79
CA PHE A 302 -3.09 9.29 20.54
C PHE A 302 -2.78 7.81 20.75
N ARG A 303 -3.52 6.94 20.05
CA ARG A 303 -3.28 5.49 20.07
C ARG A 303 -2.99 5.00 18.65
N TYR A 304 -1.84 4.37 18.49
CA TYR A 304 -1.47 3.75 17.24
C TYR A 304 -2.37 2.54 16.95
N MET A 305 -2.86 2.46 15.71
CA MET A 305 -3.58 1.28 15.22
C MET A 305 -2.59 0.14 14.97
N LEU A 306 -2.95 -1.06 15.42
CA LEU A 306 -2.11 -2.27 15.31
C LEU A 306 -2.44 -3.09 14.07
#